data_98a532157b6351abaf07e8eb6d9b3d4c
#
_entry.id   98a532157b6351abaf07e8eb6d9b3d4c
#
_cell.length_a   1.000
_cell.length_b   1.000
_cell.length_c   1.000
_cell.angle_alpha   90.00
_cell.angle_beta   90.00
_cell.angle_gamma   90.00
#
_symmetry.space_group_name_H-M   'P 1'
#
loop_
_entity.id
_entity.type
_entity.pdbx_description
1 polymer ?
#
loop_
_entity_poly.entity_id
_entity_poly.type
_entity_poly.pdbx_seq_one_letter_code
_entity_poly.pdbx_strand_id
1 'polypeptide(L)'
;SRFTAPVSAEKAFETVCSDARGHRMRVIADGGGPGRNAYIDRCSWGPFGTVLAHTAFVIIMAGFVVSSFTGFRDQQFTLTVGYPKDVGHGTTLVAEATGFQDTYYDDGSPKDYVADLVVYDSGRQVAGRQVRVNSPLSYGGVMFHQAYFGVSAVLRVTDSSGAEVFHDGVALER
;
A
#
# COMPACT_ATOMS: atom_id res chain seq x y z
N SER A 1 -6.61 41.11 -18.10
CA SER A 1 -7.23 42.41 -17.74
C SER A 1 -6.45 43.52 -18.42
N ARG A 2 -7.15 44.52 -18.93
CA ARG A 2 -6.55 45.69 -19.56
C ARG A 2 -6.89 46.92 -18.70
N PHE A 3 -5.89 47.72 -18.35
CA PHE A 3 -6.08 48.97 -17.61
C PHE A 3 -5.27 50.09 -18.22
N THR A 4 -5.68 51.31 -17.96
CA THR A 4 -5.01 52.50 -18.43
C THR A 4 -4.51 53.28 -17.22
N ALA A 5 -3.26 53.72 -17.27
CA ALA A 5 -2.66 54.53 -16.21
C ALA A 5 -2.18 55.86 -16.79
N PRO A 6 -2.23 56.99 -16.05
CA PRO A 6 -1.80 58.31 -16.50
C PRO A 6 -0.27 58.48 -16.42
N VAL A 7 0.48 57.44 -16.79
CA VAL A 7 1.95 57.41 -16.78
C VAL A 7 2.46 56.78 -18.06
N SER A 8 3.71 57.04 -18.44
CA SER A 8 4.31 56.39 -19.61
C SER A 8 4.40 54.88 -19.41
N ALA A 9 4.30 54.09 -20.50
CA ALA A 9 4.39 52.64 -20.47
C ALA A 9 5.69 52.15 -19.80
N GLU A 10 6.78 52.87 -19.99
CA GLU A 10 8.07 52.59 -19.37
C GLU A 10 8.03 52.69 -17.83
N LYS A 11 7.52 53.80 -17.35
CA LYS A 11 7.40 54.07 -15.91
C LYS A 11 6.42 53.10 -15.24
N ALA A 12 5.32 52.74 -15.91
CA ALA A 12 4.38 51.73 -15.43
C ALA A 12 5.06 50.36 -15.31
N PHE A 13 5.81 49.96 -16.34
CA PHE A 13 6.53 48.67 -16.34
C PHE A 13 7.58 48.58 -15.24
N GLU A 14 8.41 49.65 -15.09
CA GLU A 14 9.41 49.71 -14.02
C GLU A 14 8.79 49.67 -12.64
N THR A 15 7.67 50.35 -12.43
CA THR A 15 6.95 50.34 -11.16
C THR A 15 6.46 48.94 -10.82
N VAL A 16 5.82 48.25 -11.76
CA VAL A 16 5.33 46.88 -11.57
C VAL A 16 6.48 45.91 -11.28
N CYS A 17 7.58 46.01 -12.04
CA CYS A 17 8.74 45.15 -11.80
C CYS A 17 9.42 45.43 -10.46
N SER A 18 9.50 46.69 -10.04
CA SER A 18 10.07 47.10 -8.76
C SER A 18 9.20 46.61 -7.59
N ASP A 19 7.89 46.80 -7.69
CA ASP A 19 6.93 46.35 -6.67
C ASP A 19 6.99 44.82 -6.50
N ALA A 20 6.99 44.06 -7.60
CA ALA A 20 7.12 42.62 -7.57
C ALA A 20 8.43 42.15 -6.90
N ARG A 21 9.55 42.81 -7.16
CA ARG A 21 10.82 42.53 -6.48
C ARG A 21 10.75 42.85 -4.98
N GLY A 22 10.08 43.95 -4.61
CA GLY A 22 9.83 44.31 -3.21
C GLY A 22 9.06 43.24 -2.46
N HIS A 23 8.14 42.55 -3.15
CA HIS A 23 7.39 41.38 -2.62
C HIS A 23 8.13 40.05 -2.73
N ARG A 24 9.44 40.06 -2.96
CA ARG A 24 10.31 38.88 -3.10
C ARG A 24 9.90 37.94 -4.26
N MET A 25 9.32 38.50 -5.33
CA MET A 25 9.04 37.74 -6.54
C MET A 25 10.26 37.80 -7.47
N ARG A 26 10.49 36.71 -8.20
CA ARG A 26 11.45 36.68 -9.28
C ARG A 26 10.85 37.39 -10.49
N VAL A 27 11.59 38.35 -11.03
CA VAL A 27 11.19 39.14 -12.20
C VAL A 27 12.22 38.90 -13.30
N ILE A 28 11.80 38.35 -14.42
CA ILE A 28 12.58 38.24 -15.65
C ILE A 28 11.93 39.18 -16.63
N ALA A 29 12.60 40.31 -16.95
CA ALA A 29 12.11 41.30 -17.88
C ALA A 29 12.82 41.13 -19.23
N ASP A 30 12.05 41.19 -20.32
CA ASP A 30 12.56 41.24 -21.67
C ASP A 30 12.71 42.73 -22.09
N GLY A 31 13.93 43.14 -22.42
CA GLY A 31 14.27 44.51 -22.75
C GLY A 31 14.37 44.83 -24.25
N GLY A 32 14.06 43.89 -25.16
CA GLY A 32 14.49 43.97 -26.55
C GLY A 32 13.42 44.13 -27.65
N GLY A 33 12.15 44.32 -27.34
CA GLY A 33 11.07 44.35 -28.36
C GLY A 33 10.21 45.61 -28.35
N PRO A 34 9.31 45.78 -29.34
CA PRO A 34 8.35 46.89 -29.38
C PRO A 34 7.30 46.84 -28.25
N GLY A 35 7.28 45.74 -27.48
CA GLY A 35 6.51 45.57 -26.26
C GLY A 35 7.43 45.21 -25.09
N ARG A 36 7.07 45.66 -23.89
CA ARG A 36 7.79 45.29 -22.67
C ARG A 36 7.07 44.12 -22.00
N ASN A 37 7.77 43.01 -21.86
CA ASN A 37 7.25 41.78 -21.22
C ASN A 37 8.04 41.53 -19.96
N ALA A 38 7.35 41.09 -18.91
CA ALA A 38 7.99 40.54 -17.71
C ALA A 38 7.30 39.25 -17.30
N TYR A 39 8.10 38.26 -17.00
CA TYR A 39 7.67 37.04 -16.30
C TYR A 39 7.91 37.25 -14.80
N ILE A 40 6.85 37.15 -14.02
CA ILE A 40 6.89 37.35 -12.57
C ILE A 40 6.38 36.09 -11.90
N ASP A 41 7.20 35.46 -11.06
CA ASP A 41 6.81 34.30 -10.28
C ASP A 41 7.29 34.42 -8.83
N ARG A 42 6.57 33.75 -7.92
CA ARG A 42 6.91 33.67 -6.51
C ARG A 42 7.57 32.38 -6.14
N CYS A 43 7.47 31.34 -6.99
CA CYS A 43 7.95 30.00 -6.71
C CYS A 43 8.74 29.47 -7.90
N SER A 44 10.01 29.89 -8.02
CA SER A 44 10.90 29.45 -9.10
C SER A 44 11.13 27.94 -9.15
N TRP A 45 10.87 27.26 -8.05
CA TRP A 45 10.98 25.81 -7.90
C TRP A 45 9.68 25.06 -8.25
N GLY A 46 8.58 25.78 -8.49
CA GLY A 46 7.27 25.20 -8.83
C GLY A 46 7.31 24.15 -9.95
N PRO A 47 8.01 24.39 -11.08
CA PRO A 47 8.14 23.41 -12.16
C PRO A 47 8.79 22.09 -11.72
N PHE A 48 9.69 22.13 -10.73
CA PHE A 48 10.31 20.90 -10.22
C PHE A 48 9.34 19.99 -9.48
N GLY A 49 8.26 20.52 -8.92
CA GLY A 49 7.20 19.72 -8.33
C GLY A 49 6.58 18.74 -9.32
N THR A 50 6.36 19.18 -10.55
CA THR A 50 5.84 18.32 -11.62
C THR A 50 6.84 17.24 -12.00
N VAL A 51 8.13 17.58 -12.15
CA VAL A 51 9.18 16.61 -12.45
C VAL A 51 9.29 15.58 -11.34
N LEU A 52 9.29 16.03 -10.07
CA LEU A 52 9.37 15.16 -8.91
C LEU A 52 8.18 14.18 -8.85
N ALA A 53 6.96 14.68 -9.10
CA ALA A 53 5.76 13.84 -9.11
C ALA A 53 5.81 12.77 -10.21
N HIS A 54 6.24 13.12 -11.42
CA HIS A 54 6.36 12.16 -12.52
C HIS A 54 7.47 11.14 -12.24
N THR A 55 8.60 11.57 -11.69
CA THR A 55 9.70 10.67 -11.32
C THR A 55 9.27 9.70 -10.22
N ALA A 56 8.54 10.17 -9.20
CA ALA A 56 7.99 9.32 -8.15
C ALA A 56 7.03 8.27 -8.73
N PHE A 57 6.17 8.66 -9.68
CA PHE A 57 5.28 7.72 -10.37
C PHE A 57 6.05 6.64 -11.13
N VAL A 58 7.09 7.00 -11.86
CA VAL A 58 7.95 6.03 -12.58
C VAL A 58 8.63 5.06 -11.61
N ILE A 59 9.13 5.55 -10.47
CA ILE A 59 9.76 4.71 -9.45
C ILE A 59 8.75 3.73 -8.84
N ILE A 60 7.52 4.19 -8.56
CA ILE A 60 6.44 3.34 -8.05
C ILE A 60 6.11 2.24 -9.08
N MET A 61 5.95 2.60 -10.35
CA MET A 61 5.69 1.63 -11.41
C MET A 61 6.81 0.59 -11.54
N ALA A 62 8.07 1.02 -11.49
CA ALA A 62 9.21 0.12 -11.48
C ALA A 62 9.18 -0.83 -10.26
N GLY A 63 8.82 -0.32 -9.08
CA GLY A 63 8.62 -1.12 -7.88
C GLY A 63 7.53 -2.19 -8.04
N PHE A 64 6.41 -1.86 -8.66
CA PHE A 64 5.37 -2.85 -8.98
C PHE A 64 5.88 -3.95 -9.92
N VAL A 65 6.62 -3.58 -10.97
CA VAL A 65 7.21 -4.55 -11.89
C VAL A 65 8.16 -5.49 -11.15
N VAL A 66 9.09 -4.96 -10.36
CA VAL A 66 10.00 -5.79 -9.57
C VAL A 66 9.24 -6.70 -8.61
N SER A 67 8.25 -6.16 -7.89
CA SER A 67 7.43 -6.92 -6.93
C SER A 67 6.67 -8.07 -7.59
N SER A 68 6.22 -7.90 -8.84
CA SER A 68 5.50 -8.96 -9.57
C SER A 68 6.38 -10.15 -9.94
N PHE A 69 7.71 -9.96 -10.03
CA PHE A 69 8.67 -11.03 -10.31
C PHE A 69 9.32 -11.62 -9.06
N THR A 70 9.37 -10.89 -7.95
CA THR A 70 10.12 -11.30 -6.76
C THR A 70 9.23 -11.65 -5.57
N GLY A 71 7.96 -11.22 -5.59
CA GLY A 71 7.00 -11.48 -4.54
C GLY A 71 5.96 -12.54 -4.94
N PHE A 72 5.20 -13.00 -3.96
CA PHE A 72 3.99 -13.79 -4.18
C PHE A 72 2.82 -13.22 -3.38
N ARG A 73 1.62 -13.54 -3.82
CA ARG A 73 0.39 -13.22 -3.10
C ARG A 73 -0.58 -14.38 -3.28
N ASP A 74 -0.83 -15.10 -2.21
CA ASP A 74 -1.81 -16.17 -2.17
C ASP A 74 -3.09 -15.65 -1.48
N GLN A 75 -4.14 -15.48 -2.26
CA GLN A 75 -5.45 -15.05 -1.77
C GLN A 75 -6.34 -16.21 -1.32
N GLN A 76 -5.94 -17.43 -1.64
CA GLN A 76 -6.69 -18.64 -1.31
C GLN A 76 -6.02 -19.44 -0.18
N PHE A 77 -5.02 -18.86 0.47
CA PHE A 77 -4.36 -19.49 1.61
C PHE A 77 -5.30 -19.49 2.81
N THR A 78 -5.92 -20.64 3.04
CA THR A 78 -6.85 -20.88 4.16
C THR A 78 -6.21 -21.73 5.21
N LEU A 79 -6.44 -21.42 6.48
CA LEU A 79 -6.01 -22.19 7.64
C LEU A 79 -7.24 -22.72 8.40
N THR A 80 -7.27 -24.01 8.66
CA THR A 80 -8.21 -24.59 9.61
C THR A 80 -7.60 -24.54 11.01
N VAL A 81 -8.37 -24.12 12.00
CA VAL A 81 -7.90 -24.02 13.39
C VAL A 81 -7.37 -25.37 13.88
N GLY A 82 -6.13 -25.37 14.40
CA GLY A 82 -5.44 -26.55 14.90
C GLY A 82 -4.75 -27.41 13.83
N TYR A 83 -4.76 -26.96 12.55
CA TYR A 83 -4.10 -27.67 11.46
C TYR A 83 -3.03 -26.78 10.84
N PRO A 84 -1.74 -27.10 11.03
CA PRO A 84 -0.64 -26.38 10.41
C PRO A 84 -0.61 -26.62 8.90
N LYS A 85 -0.24 -25.60 8.14
CA LYS A 85 -0.17 -25.66 6.68
C LYS A 85 1.10 -25.00 6.16
N ASP A 86 1.75 -25.66 5.20
CA ASP A 86 2.90 -25.08 4.51
C ASP A 86 2.52 -23.82 3.75
N VAL A 87 3.29 -22.75 3.91
CA VAL A 87 3.12 -21.50 3.17
C VAL A 87 3.49 -21.71 1.70
N GLY A 88 4.44 -22.59 1.43
CA GLY A 88 4.91 -22.86 0.07
C GLY A 88 5.74 -21.72 -0.51
N HIS A 89 5.64 -21.50 -1.83
CA HIS A 89 6.32 -20.43 -2.57
C HIS A 89 7.84 -20.38 -2.36
N GLY A 90 8.47 -21.56 -2.12
CA GLY A 90 9.91 -21.66 -1.87
C GLY A 90 10.35 -21.27 -0.46
N THR A 91 9.41 -21.06 0.46
CA THR A 91 9.69 -20.83 1.89
C THR A 91 9.70 -22.14 2.67
N THR A 92 10.36 -22.13 3.84
CA THR A 92 10.32 -23.22 4.84
C THR A 92 9.28 -22.95 5.94
N LEU A 93 8.39 -21.99 5.69
CA LEU A 93 7.42 -21.53 6.67
C LEU A 93 6.19 -22.40 6.70
N VAL A 94 5.75 -22.71 7.92
CA VAL A 94 4.48 -23.34 8.23
C VAL A 94 3.66 -22.40 9.08
N ALA A 95 2.41 -22.19 8.73
CA ALA A 95 1.48 -21.35 9.48
C ALA A 95 0.40 -22.20 10.14
N GLU A 96 0.03 -21.86 11.36
CA GLU A 96 -1.03 -22.53 12.13
C GLU A 96 -1.93 -21.48 12.79
N ALA A 97 -3.22 -21.60 12.57
CA ALA A 97 -4.22 -20.90 13.37
C ALA A 97 -4.54 -21.71 14.62
N THR A 98 -4.10 -21.26 15.78
CA THR A 98 -4.33 -21.96 17.06
C THR A 98 -5.66 -21.59 17.71
N GLY A 99 -6.29 -20.49 17.26
CA GLY A 99 -7.58 -20.02 17.72
C GLY A 99 -8.19 -19.03 16.74
N PHE A 100 -9.51 -18.91 16.79
CA PHE A 100 -10.26 -17.92 16.04
C PHE A 100 -11.45 -17.44 16.85
N GLN A 101 -11.71 -16.15 16.85
CA GLN A 101 -12.87 -15.54 17.48
C GLN A 101 -13.50 -14.52 16.54
N ASP A 102 -14.79 -14.59 16.38
CA ASP A 102 -15.62 -13.62 15.71
C ASP A 102 -16.54 -12.93 16.70
N THR A 103 -16.70 -11.64 16.57
CA THR A 103 -17.62 -10.84 17.40
C THR A 103 -18.52 -10.01 16.51
N TYR A 104 -19.74 -9.80 16.98
CA TYR A 104 -20.78 -9.10 16.26
C TYR A 104 -21.36 -7.97 17.13
N TYR A 105 -21.91 -6.96 16.49
CA TYR A 105 -22.75 -5.95 17.15
C TYR A 105 -24.15 -6.52 17.43
N ASP A 106 -24.94 -5.82 18.23
CA ASP A 106 -26.32 -6.22 18.59
C ASP A 106 -27.26 -6.32 17.39
N ASP A 107 -26.94 -5.61 16.30
CA ASP A 107 -27.66 -5.65 15.03
C ASP A 107 -27.23 -6.82 14.11
N GLY A 108 -26.30 -7.68 14.57
CA GLY A 108 -25.77 -8.81 13.81
C GLY A 108 -24.68 -8.44 12.81
N SER A 109 -24.28 -7.17 12.73
CA SER A 109 -23.16 -6.78 11.87
C SER A 109 -21.82 -7.21 12.47
N PRO A 110 -20.83 -7.58 11.62
CA PRO A 110 -19.50 -7.96 12.09
C PRO A 110 -18.81 -6.82 12.84
N LYS A 111 -18.23 -7.14 14.01
CA LYS A 111 -17.50 -6.19 14.83
C LYS A 111 -16.00 -6.39 14.76
N ASP A 112 -15.52 -7.60 14.97
CA ASP A 112 -14.10 -7.93 14.94
C ASP A 112 -13.89 -9.42 14.65
N TYR A 113 -12.77 -9.71 13.99
CA TYR A 113 -12.30 -11.05 13.69
C TYR A 113 -10.85 -11.16 14.15
N VAL A 114 -10.58 -12.12 15.01
CA VAL A 114 -9.27 -12.32 15.63
C VAL A 114 -8.83 -13.76 15.42
N ALA A 115 -7.70 -13.96 14.76
CA ALA A 115 -7.04 -15.25 14.62
C ALA A 115 -5.77 -15.27 15.46
N ASP A 116 -5.61 -16.28 16.31
CA ASP A 116 -4.33 -16.57 16.98
C ASP A 116 -3.46 -17.34 16.00
N LEU A 117 -2.47 -16.67 15.41
CA LEU A 117 -1.59 -17.22 14.38
C LEU A 117 -0.20 -17.48 14.93
N VAL A 118 0.31 -18.66 14.65
CA VAL A 118 1.69 -19.08 14.94
C VAL A 118 2.38 -19.43 13.63
N VAL A 119 3.64 -19.02 13.50
CA VAL A 119 4.48 -19.34 12.34
C VAL A 119 5.69 -20.11 12.82
N TYR A 120 5.97 -21.19 12.12
CA TYR A 120 7.14 -22.02 12.31
C TYR A 120 8.07 -21.88 11.10
N ASP A 121 9.36 -21.93 11.35
CA ASP A 121 10.39 -22.06 10.34
C ASP A 121 11.26 -23.27 10.66
N SER A 122 11.36 -24.19 9.71
CA SER A 122 12.12 -25.44 9.90
C SER A 122 11.73 -26.18 11.18
N GLY A 123 10.44 -26.22 11.51
CA GLY A 123 9.87 -26.88 12.68
C GLY A 123 10.01 -26.12 14.01
N ARG A 124 10.61 -24.92 14.01
CA ARG A 124 10.76 -24.08 15.21
C ARG A 124 9.78 -22.92 15.15
N GLN A 125 9.05 -22.65 16.22
CA GLN A 125 8.21 -21.48 16.32
C GLN A 125 9.08 -20.21 16.29
N VAL A 126 8.79 -19.31 15.33
CA VAL A 126 9.55 -18.09 15.07
C VAL A 126 8.73 -16.82 15.26
N ALA A 127 7.41 -16.93 15.14
CA ALA A 127 6.51 -15.82 15.40
C ALA A 127 5.17 -16.32 15.90
N GLY A 128 4.44 -15.48 16.62
CA GLY A 128 3.08 -15.78 17.06
C GLY A 128 2.43 -14.49 17.58
N ARG A 129 1.21 -14.23 17.13
CA ARG A 129 0.39 -13.11 17.61
C ARG A 129 -1.07 -13.23 17.17
N GLN A 130 -1.90 -12.40 17.76
CA GLN A 130 -3.24 -12.18 17.25
C GLN A 130 -3.20 -11.37 15.97
N VAL A 131 -3.78 -11.90 14.91
CA VAL A 131 -3.96 -11.24 13.62
C VAL A 131 -5.39 -10.76 13.53
N ARG A 132 -5.58 -9.52 13.09
CA ARG A 132 -6.87 -8.85 12.89
C ARG A 132 -6.89 -8.17 11.54
N VAL A 133 -8.05 -7.73 11.11
CA VAL A 133 -8.16 -6.80 9.98
C VAL A 133 -7.26 -5.59 10.26
N ASN A 134 -6.39 -5.24 9.31
CA ASN A 134 -5.39 -4.17 9.42
C ASN A 134 -4.27 -4.36 10.47
N SER A 135 -4.15 -5.55 11.08
CA SER A 135 -3.06 -5.87 12.00
C SER A 135 -2.42 -7.22 11.63
N PRO A 136 -1.65 -7.27 10.55
CA PRO A 136 -1.05 -8.51 10.06
C PRO A 136 0.11 -8.98 10.94
N LEU A 137 0.49 -10.26 10.78
CA LEU A 137 1.75 -10.80 11.27
C LEU A 137 2.74 -10.85 10.11
N SER A 138 3.99 -10.40 10.37
CA SER A 138 5.07 -10.44 9.38
C SER A 138 6.27 -11.20 9.93
N TYR A 139 6.80 -12.12 9.13
CA TYR A 139 8.04 -12.85 9.42
C TYR A 139 8.74 -13.24 8.11
N GLY A 140 10.06 -13.12 8.05
CA GLY A 140 10.88 -13.58 6.92
C GLY A 140 10.48 -12.99 5.56
N GLY A 141 9.93 -11.77 5.54
CA GLY A 141 9.44 -11.13 4.31
C GLY A 141 8.02 -11.55 3.90
N VAL A 142 7.42 -12.51 4.60
CA VAL A 142 6.03 -12.92 4.39
C VAL A 142 5.10 -12.20 5.35
N MET A 143 3.95 -11.75 4.84
CA MET A 143 2.95 -11.03 5.62
C MET A 143 1.61 -11.78 5.57
N PHE A 144 1.09 -12.14 6.73
CA PHE A 144 -0.18 -12.83 6.90
C PHE A 144 -1.27 -11.85 7.30
N HIS A 145 -2.26 -11.69 6.44
CA HIS A 145 -3.42 -10.82 6.66
C HIS A 145 -4.68 -11.64 6.94
N GLN A 146 -5.50 -11.16 7.87
CA GLN A 146 -6.88 -11.64 8.02
C GLN A 146 -7.72 -11.02 6.90
N ALA A 147 -8.09 -11.81 5.90
CA ALA A 147 -8.85 -11.35 4.76
C ALA A 147 -10.33 -11.76 4.82
N TYR A 148 -10.58 -13.01 5.20
CA TYR A 148 -11.92 -13.59 5.33
C TYR A 148 -11.89 -14.75 6.32
N PHE A 149 -13.05 -15.25 6.69
CA PHE A 149 -13.21 -16.49 7.45
C PHE A 149 -14.43 -17.25 6.93
N GLY A 150 -14.49 -18.52 7.26
CA GLY A 150 -15.56 -19.39 6.83
C GLY A 150 -15.57 -20.69 7.62
N VAL A 151 -16.47 -21.58 7.23
CA VAL A 151 -16.57 -22.92 7.81
C VAL A 151 -15.54 -23.83 7.17
N SER A 152 -14.87 -24.64 7.98
CA SER A 152 -14.01 -25.71 7.53
C SER A 152 -14.47 -27.05 8.09
N ALA A 153 -14.22 -28.14 7.36
CA ALA A 153 -14.44 -29.51 7.82
C ALA A 153 -13.09 -30.20 7.96
N VAL A 154 -12.92 -30.93 9.05
CA VAL A 154 -11.77 -31.85 9.20
C VAL A 154 -12.16 -33.18 8.58
N LEU A 155 -11.42 -33.57 7.55
CA LEU A 155 -11.66 -34.81 6.84
C LEU A 155 -10.55 -35.84 7.18
N ARG A 156 -10.97 -37.03 7.53
CA ARG A 156 -10.09 -38.21 7.66
C ARG A 156 -10.49 -39.20 6.60
N VAL A 157 -9.57 -39.57 5.74
CA VAL A 157 -9.78 -40.60 4.72
C VAL A 157 -8.84 -41.77 4.99
N THR A 158 -9.40 -42.97 5.01
CA THR A 158 -8.65 -44.22 5.17
C THR A 158 -8.80 -45.08 3.92
N ASP A 159 -7.78 -45.81 3.57
CA ASP A 159 -7.85 -46.80 2.49
C ASP A 159 -8.57 -48.08 2.92
N SER A 160 -8.68 -49.03 2.00
CA SER A 160 -9.34 -50.35 2.27
C SER A 160 -8.60 -51.21 3.30
N SER A 161 -7.34 -50.90 3.62
CA SER A 161 -6.55 -51.58 4.69
C SER A 161 -6.71 -50.89 6.05
N GLY A 162 -7.42 -49.75 6.11
CA GLY A 162 -7.57 -48.94 7.31
C GLY A 162 -6.42 -47.95 7.54
N ALA A 163 -5.46 -47.84 6.61
CA ALA A 163 -4.40 -46.86 6.71
C ALA A 163 -4.94 -45.48 6.39
N GLU A 164 -4.55 -44.48 7.19
CA GLU A 164 -4.92 -43.06 6.99
C GLU A 164 -4.14 -42.52 5.78
N VAL A 165 -4.87 -42.06 4.75
CA VAL A 165 -4.31 -41.49 3.51
C VAL A 165 -4.49 -39.99 3.43
N PHE A 166 -5.39 -39.44 4.25
CA PHE A 166 -5.59 -37.99 4.35
C PHE A 166 -6.21 -37.64 5.70
N HIS A 167 -5.66 -36.61 6.36
CA HIS A 167 -6.24 -36.05 7.56
C HIS A 167 -5.87 -34.56 7.65
N ASP A 168 -6.77 -33.73 7.21
CA ASP A 168 -6.53 -32.26 7.17
C ASP A 168 -7.84 -31.48 7.20
N GLY A 169 -7.71 -30.19 7.42
CA GLY A 169 -8.80 -29.22 7.33
C GLY A 169 -9.06 -28.78 5.91
N VAL A 170 -10.30 -28.88 5.48
CA VAL A 170 -10.76 -28.44 4.16
C VAL A 170 -11.70 -27.27 4.32
N ALA A 171 -11.38 -26.12 3.70
CA ALA A 171 -12.27 -24.99 3.67
C ALA A 171 -13.51 -25.31 2.83
N LEU A 172 -14.69 -25.02 3.39
CA LEU A 172 -15.95 -25.20 2.68
C LEU A 172 -16.32 -23.86 2.03
N GLU A 173 -16.25 -23.78 0.71
CA GLU A 173 -16.75 -22.63 -0.03
C GLU A 173 -18.28 -22.58 0.03
N ARG A 174 -18.81 -21.35 0.13
CA ARG A 174 -20.24 -21.08 0.01
C ARG A 174 -20.60 -20.83 -1.44
#